data_9787a2b233d0ca7107230df1f7bb262a
#
_entry.id   9787a2b233d0ca7107230df1f7bb262a
#
_cell.length_a   1.000
_cell.length_b   1.000
_cell.length_c   1.000
_cell.angle_alpha   90.00
_cell.angle_beta   90.00
_cell.angle_gamma   90.00
#
_symmetry.space_group_name_H-M   'P 1'
#
loop_
_entity.id
_entity.type
_entity.pdbx_description
1 polymer ?
#
loop_
_entity_poly.entity_id
_entity_poly.type
_entity_poly.pdbx_seq_one_letter_code
_entity_poly.pdbx_strand_id
1 'polypeptide(L)'
;GGIGNFSKVDLGKALAGKRANVAAGIGNTTETVSGSCAPKDFETMMQLTYLTFTSPRKDNEAFESYKNRLKAELQNADANPMTAFSDTITSVLYGHHPRAIRMKEYMVDQINYDRILEMYKDRYKDASDFTFYLVGNVDLATMKPLIAKYLGSLPSINRKETFKDNHMDIRKGQIKNVFAKAQETPMATIMFFYSGSCKYDLRNNVLLSFLDQALDLVYTAEIREKEGGTYGVSCNGSLGKYPKEELVLQIVFQ
;
A
#
# COMPACT_ATOMS: atom_id res chain seq x y z
N GLY A 1 -3.23 -13.80 -12.28
CA GLY A 1 -3.42 -14.79 -13.28
C GLY A 1 -2.75 -14.57 -14.61
N GLY A 2 -2.45 -13.35 -15.01
CA GLY A 2 -2.01 -12.99 -16.35
C GLY A 2 -2.84 -11.85 -16.92
N ILE A 3 -2.69 -11.60 -18.21
CA ILE A 3 -3.33 -10.45 -18.88
C ILE A 3 -3.70 -10.83 -20.32
N GLY A 4 -4.84 -10.44 -20.82
CA GLY A 4 -5.33 -10.81 -22.14
C GLY A 4 -5.34 -12.34 -22.29
N ASN A 5 -4.72 -12.84 -23.33
CA ASN A 5 -4.61 -14.29 -23.59
C ASN A 5 -3.38 -14.93 -22.95
N PHE A 6 -2.53 -14.13 -22.28
CA PHE A 6 -1.28 -14.63 -21.70
C PHE A 6 -1.47 -15.06 -20.25
N SER A 7 -1.06 -16.29 -19.92
CA SER A 7 -0.78 -16.65 -18.53
C SER A 7 0.40 -15.84 -18.00
N LYS A 8 0.64 -15.85 -16.68
CA LYS A 8 1.83 -15.18 -16.10
C LYS A 8 3.14 -15.71 -16.70
N VAL A 9 3.19 -17.02 -16.97
CA VAL A 9 4.37 -17.69 -17.56
C VAL A 9 4.54 -17.28 -19.02
N ASP A 10 3.47 -17.31 -19.80
CA ASP A 10 3.54 -16.95 -21.22
C ASP A 10 3.83 -15.46 -21.43
N LEU A 11 3.29 -14.61 -20.55
CA LEU A 11 3.62 -13.19 -20.54
C LEU A 11 5.11 -12.97 -20.28
N GLY A 12 5.70 -13.70 -19.32
CA GLY A 12 7.13 -13.64 -19.07
C GLY A 12 7.96 -14.07 -20.28
N LYS A 13 7.54 -15.10 -21.02
CA LYS A 13 8.18 -15.51 -22.27
C LYS A 13 8.03 -14.46 -23.37
N ALA A 14 6.84 -13.91 -23.55
CA ALA A 14 6.56 -12.87 -24.55
C ALA A 14 7.34 -11.56 -24.29
N LEU A 15 7.66 -11.28 -23.05
CA LEU A 15 8.44 -10.10 -22.64
C LEU A 15 9.95 -10.39 -22.52
N ALA A 16 10.41 -11.59 -22.88
CA ALA A 16 11.84 -11.92 -22.86
C ALA A 16 12.63 -10.94 -23.73
N GLY A 17 13.71 -10.35 -23.17
CA GLY A 17 14.52 -9.33 -23.83
C GLY A 17 13.93 -7.92 -23.86
N LYS A 18 12.71 -7.72 -23.36
CA LYS A 18 12.09 -6.42 -23.19
C LYS A 18 12.22 -5.91 -21.77
N ARG A 19 12.38 -4.61 -21.62
CA ARG A 19 12.37 -3.92 -20.33
C ARG A 19 11.10 -3.09 -20.24
N ALA A 20 9.99 -3.75 -19.98
CA ALA A 20 8.70 -3.12 -19.74
C ALA A 20 7.93 -3.90 -18.68
N ASN A 21 7.32 -3.19 -17.74
CA ASN A 21 6.43 -3.75 -16.75
C ASN A 21 5.27 -2.82 -16.50
N VAL A 22 4.13 -3.35 -16.09
CA VAL A 22 2.96 -2.62 -15.63
C VAL A 22 2.31 -3.40 -14.49
N ALA A 23 1.90 -2.69 -13.45
CA ALA A 23 1.17 -3.24 -12.32
C ALA A 23 -0.02 -2.35 -11.96
N ALA A 24 -1.15 -2.97 -11.67
CA ALA A 24 -2.33 -2.31 -11.12
C ALA A 24 -2.36 -2.43 -9.60
N GLY A 25 -2.90 -1.41 -8.93
CA GLY A 25 -3.12 -1.40 -7.49
C GLY A 25 -4.44 -0.74 -7.13
N ILE A 26 -5.14 -1.32 -6.16
CA ILE A 26 -6.35 -0.74 -5.58
C ILE A 26 -6.04 -0.42 -4.12
N GLY A 27 -5.98 0.86 -3.80
CA GLY A 27 -5.74 1.37 -2.46
C GLY A 27 -7.04 1.69 -1.71
N ASN A 28 -6.90 2.31 -0.56
CA ASN A 28 -8.06 2.71 0.25
C ASN A 28 -8.85 3.88 -0.36
N THR A 29 -8.18 4.74 -1.12
CA THR A 29 -8.75 5.99 -1.67
C THR A 29 -8.42 6.21 -3.14
N THR A 30 -7.60 5.36 -3.75
CA THR A 30 -7.14 5.54 -5.13
C THR A 30 -6.91 4.22 -5.83
N GLU A 31 -7.17 4.18 -7.12
CA GLU A 31 -6.69 3.16 -8.04
C GLU A 31 -5.46 3.68 -8.78
N THR A 32 -4.50 2.79 -8.99
CA THR A 32 -3.25 3.15 -9.67
C THR A 32 -2.88 2.13 -10.73
N VAL A 33 -2.29 2.59 -11.80
CA VAL A 33 -1.57 1.76 -12.77
C VAL A 33 -0.17 2.35 -12.91
N SER A 34 0.84 1.62 -12.46
CA SER A 34 2.23 2.04 -12.52
C SER A 34 2.98 1.20 -13.52
N GLY A 35 3.86 1.81 -14.30
CA GLY A 35 4.69 1.11 -15.26
C GLY A 35 6.07 1.74 -15.42
N SER A 36 7.01 0.95 -15.88
CA SER A 36 8.32 1.43 -16.29
C SER A 36 8.82 0.68 -17.53
N CYS A 37 9.61 1.34 -18.35
CA CYS A 37 10.17 0.73 -19.54
C CYS A 37 11.48 1.40 -19.95
N ALA A 38 12.29 0.70 -20.77
CA ALA A 38 13.30 1.36 -21.57
C ALA A 38 12.61 2.14 -22.71
N PRO A 39 13.18 3.26 -23.22
CA PRO A 39 12.56 4.05 -24.29
C PRO A 39 12.14 3.22 -25.52
N LYS A 40 12.96 2.26 -25.94
CA LYS A 40 12.67 1.34 -27.05
C LYS A 40 11.48 0.42 -26.82
N ASP A 41 11.11 0.18 -25.57
CA ASP A 41 10.03 -0.74 -25.16
C ASP A 41 8.76 0.02 -24.73
N PHE A 42 8.68 1.33 -25.01
CA PHE A 42 7.56 2.18 -24.62
C PHE A 42 6.21 1.68 -25.17
N GLU A 43 6.16 1.26 -26.42
CA GLU A 43 4.93 0.69 -26.98
C GLU A 43 4.50 -0.57 -26.25
N THR A 44 5.44 -1.43 -25.86
CA THR A 44 5.14 -2.61 -25.05
C THR A 44 4.52 -2.25 -23.69
N MET A 45 5.04 -1.21 -23.03
CA MET A 45 4.44 -0.70 -21.79
C MET A 45 3.03 -0.17 -22.02
N MET A 46 2.78 0.54 -23.12
CA MET A 46 1.43 1.02 -23.48
C MET A 46 0.45 -0.13 -23.76
N GLN A 47 0.89 -1.17 -24.45
CA GLN A 47 0.10 -2.41 -24.65
C GLN A 47 -0.27 -3.08 -23.35
N LEU A 48 0.69 -3.23 -22.43
CA LEU A 48 0.45 -3.80 -21.10
C LEU A 48 -0.52 -2.93 -20.30
N THR A 49 -0.36 -1.60 -20.36
CA THR A 49 -1.28 -0.67 -19.71
C THR A 49 -2.70 -0.83 -20.23
N TYR A 50 -2.87 -0.85 -21.54
CA TYR A 50 -4.18 -1.06 -22.18
C TYR A 50 -4.83 -2.39 -21.73
N LEU A 51 -4.10 -3.47 -21.77
CA LEU A 51 -4.59 -4.79 -21.35
C LEU A 51 -4.91 -4.83 -19.85
N THR A 52 -4.17 -4.09 -19.02
CA THR A 52 -4.42 -3.96 -17.58
C THR A 52 -5.79 -3.38 -17.30
N PHE A 53 -6.22 -2.37 -18.06
CA PHE A 53 -7.56 -1.81 -17.96
C PHE A 53 -8.65 -2.72 -18.53
N THR A 54 -8.38 -3.36 -19.68
CA THR A 54 -9.44 -3.95 -20.51
C THR A 54 -9.56 -5.46 -20.40
N SER A 55 -8.49 -6.16 -20.02
CA SER A 55 -8.42 -7.61 -20.21
C SER A 55 -7.75 -8.36 -19.05
N PRO A 56 -8.23 -8.19 -17.80
CA PRO A 56 -7.75 -9.01 -16.69
C PRO A 56 -8.10 -10.48 -16.92
N ARG A 57 -7.11 -11.38 -16.80
CA ARG A 57 -7.30 -12.80 -17.05
C ARG A 57 -7.62 -13.56 -15.76
N LYS A 58 -8.68 -14.38 -15.79
CA LYS A 58 -8.95 -15.37 -14.75
C LYS A 58 -8.04 -16.59 -14.95
N ASP A 59 -7.43 -17.05 -13.85
CA ASP A 59 -6.56 -18.23 -13.84
C ASP A 59 -6.72 -18.94 -12.49
N ASN A 60 -7.55 -19.98 -12.49
CA ASN A 60 -7.91 -20.69 -11.26
C ASN A 60 -6.71 -21.44 -10.66
N GLU A 61 -5.87 -22.04 -11.48
CA GLU A 61 -4.69 -22.79 -11.01
C GLU A 61 -3.68 -21.87 -10.33
N ALA A 62 -3.37 -20.73 -10.99
CA ALA A 62 -2.51 -19.72 -10.40
C ALA A 62 -3.10 -19.12 -9.11
N PHE A 63 -4.43 -19.02 -9.02
CA PHE A 63 -5.10 -18.51 -7.84
C PHE A 63 -5.02 -19.51 -6.66
N GLU A 64 -5.25 -20.79 -6.89
CA GLU A 64 -5.10 -21.82 -5.85
C GLU A 64 -3.66 -21.93 -5.35
N SER A 65 -2.68 -21.88 -6.26
CA SER A 65 -1.27 -21.81 -5.89
C SER A 65 -0.94 -20.58 -5.03
N TYR A 66 -1.51 -19.43 -5.38
CA TYR A 66 -1.37 -18.20 -4.59
C TYR A 66 -1.97 -18.35 -3.19
N LYS A 67 -3.18 -18.91 -3.07
CA LYS A 67 -3.86 -19.14 -1.78
C LYS A 67 -3.01 -20.02 -0.86
N ASN A 68 -2.46 -21.11 -1.38
CA ASN A 68 -1.64 -22.03 -0.59
C ASN A 68 -0.38 -21.35 -0.05
N ARG A 69 0.30 -20.56 -0.88
CA ARG A 69 1.45 -19.78 -0.44
C ARG A 69 1.06 -18.73 0.58
N LEU A 70 -0.04 -18.01 0.34
CA LEU A 70 -0.54 -16.99 1.27
C LEU A 70 -0.89 -17.57 2.64
N LYS A 71 -1.50 -18.75 2.69
CA LYS A 71 -1.78 -19.44 3.97
C LYS A 71 -0.49 -19.68 4.76
N ALA A 72 0.52 -20.25 4.11
CA ALA A 72 1.81 -20.51 4.75
C ALA A 72 2.48 -19.22 5.26
N GLU A 73 2.45 -18.15 4.46
CA GLU A 73 2.98 -16.83 4.86
C GLU A 73 2.24 -16.27 6.08
N LEU A 74 0.90 -16.39 6.13
CA LEU A 74 0.09 -15.89 7.24
C LEU A 74 0.27 -16.71 8.52
N GLN A 75 0.42 -18.03 8.42
CA GLN A 75 0.75 -18.90 9.56
C GLN A 75 2.10 -18.51 10.18
N ASN A 76 3.12 -18.32 9.34
CA ASN A 76 4.44 -17.89 9.81
C ASN A 76 4.38 -16.49 10.43
N ALA A 77 3.58 -15.58 9.88
CA ALA A 77 3.40 -14.25 10.42
C ALA A 77 2.77 -14.27 11.83
N ASP A 78 1.83 -15.17 12.10
CA ASP A 78 1.19 -15.29 13.42
C ASP A 78 2.14 -15.77 14.52
N ALA A 79 3.21 -16.48 14.17
CA ALA A 79 4.26 -16.88 15.09
C ALA A 79 5.20 -15.73 15.50
N ASN A 80 5.27 -14.66 14.71
CA ASN A 80 6.20 -13.56 14.94
C ASN A 80 5.67 -12.58 16.02
N PRO A 81 6.42 -12.32 17.12
CA PRO A 81 6.02 -11.38 18.17
C PRO A 81 5.77 -9.95 17.66
N MET A 82 6.55 -9.46 16.69
CA MET A 82 6.36 -8.13 16.11
C MET A 82 5.06 -8.02 15.30
N THR A 83 4.61 -9.12 14.69
CA THR A 83 3.29 -9.17 14.05
C THR A 83 2.17 -9.02 15.09
N ALA A 84 2.29 -9.71 16.24
CA ALA A 84 1.33 -9.57 17.34
C ALA A 84 1.31 -8.12 17.88
N PHE A 85 2.47 -7.49 17.98
CA PHE A 85 2.58 -6.07 18.37
C PHE A 85 1.86 -5.15 17.37
N SER A 86 2.11 -5.28 16.08
CA SER A 86 1.48 -4.49 15.02
C SER A 86 -0.04 -4.71 14.95
N ASP A 87 -0.49 -5.96 15.08
CA ASP A 87 -1.92 -6.31 15.13
C ASP A 87 -2.60 -5.65 16.34
N THR A 88 -1.95 -5.66 17.50
CA THR A 88 -2.45 -5.04 18.73
C THR A 88 -2.55 -3.53 18.58
N ILE A 89 -1.50 -2.87 18.06
CA ILE A 89 -1.52 -1.42 17.77
C ILE A 89 -2.70 -1.08 16.88
N THR A 90 -2.83 -1.75 15.74
CA THR A 90 -3.91 -1.49 14.77
C THR A 90 -5.29 -1.69 15.42
N SER A 91 -5.47 -2.77 16.17
CA SER A 91 -6.73 -3.06 16.86
C SER A 91 -7.09 -2.00 17.91
N VAL A 92 -6.11 -1.56 18.69
CA VAL A 92 -6.30 -0.56 19.74
C VAL A 92 -6.56 0.83 19.13
N LEU A 93 -5.77 1.23 18.14
CA LEU A 93 -5.92 2.54 17.49
C LEU A 93 -7.28 2.73 16.83
N TYR A 94 -7.77 1.69 16.15
CA TYR A 94 -9.04 1.76 15.41
C TYR A 94 -10.22 1.13 16.15
N GLY A 95 -10.09 0.85 17.45
CA GLY A 95 -11.22 0.36 18.28
C GLY A 95 -11.80 -0.97 17.80
N HIS A 96 -10.95 -1.89 17.34
CA HIS A 96 -11.34 -3.18 16.77
C HIS A 96 -12.21 -3.06 15.51
N HIS A 97 -12.05 -1.98 14.74
CA HIS A 97 -12.81 -1.79 13.51
C HIS A 97 -12.57 -2.95 12.52
N PRO A 98 -13.62 -3.52 11.89
CA PRO A 98 -13.49 -4.74 11.06
C PRO A 98 -12.60 -4.57 9.82
N ARG A 99 -12.37 -3.33 9.36
CA ARG A 99 -11.43 -3.03 8.25
C ARG A 99 -9.99 -2.83 8.72
N ALA A 100 -9.76 -2.67 10.02
CA ALA A 100 -8.46 -2.45 10.63
C ALA A 100 -7.91 -3.76 11.22
N ILE A 101 -8.02 -4.84 10.48
CA ILE A 101 -7.49 -6.15 10.85
C ILE A 101 -6.55 -6.66 9.77
N ARG A 102 -5.48 -7.29 10.19
CA ARG A 102 -4.63 -8.05 9.27
C ARG A 102 -5.36 -9.31 8.82
N MET A 103 -5.23 -9.66 7.55
CA MET A 103 -5.71 -10.95 7.04
C MET A 103 -5.12 -12.10 7.86
N LYS A 104 -5.97 -13.05 8.25
CA LYS A 104 -5.60 -14.27 8.96
C LYS A 104 -5.71 -15.48 8.04
N GLU A 105 -5.01 -16.53 8.37
CA GLU A 105 -4.96 -17.77 7.56
C GLU A 105 -6.36 -18.30 7.22
N TYR A 106 -7.25 -18.36 8.20
CA TYR A 106 -8.62 -18.86 8.01
C TYR A 106 -9.48 -18.00 7.04
N MET A 107 -9.11 -16.73 6.84
CA MET A 107 -9.83 -15.84 5.91
C MET A 107 -9.50 -16.15 4.44
N VAL A 108 -8.40 -16.84 4.18
CA VAL A 108 -7.96 -17.15 2.80
C VAL A 108 -9.00 -18.04 2.08
N ASP A 109 -9.67 -18.94 2.82
CA ASP A 109 -10.70 -19.80 2.25
C ASP A 109 -12.01 -19.06 1.94
N GLN A 110 -12.21 -17.88 2.51
CA GLN A 110 -13.36 -17.02 2.28
C GLN A 110 -13.18 -16.13 1.03
N ILE A 111 -11.99 -16.13 0.42
CA ILE A 111 -11.71 -15.30 -0.75
C ILE A 111 -12.50 -15.81 -1.95
N ASN A 112 -13.35 -14.96 -2.49
CA ASN A 112 -14.11 -15.24 -3.72
C ASN A 112 -13.41 -14.61 -4.92
N TYR A 113 -12.82 -15.43 -5.79
CA TYR A 113 -12.03 -14.99 -6.93
C TYR A 113 -12.89 -14.25 -7.99
N ASP A 114 -14.12 -14.70 -8.22
CA ASP A 114 -15.01 -14.03 -9.17
C ASP A 114 -15.38 -12.63 -8.68
N ARG A 115 -15.62 -12.49 -7.38
CA ARG A 115 -15.90 -11.18 -6.78
C ARG A 115 -14.69 -10.24 -6.86
N ILE A 116 -13.48 -10.75 -6.71
CA ILE A 116 -12.26 -9.94 -6.91
C ILE A 116 -12.19 -9.42 -8.34
N LEU A 117 -12.45 -10.29 -9.33
CA LEU A 117 -12.43 -9.88 -10.74
C LEU A 117 -13.53 -8.89 -11.10
N GLU A 118 -14.72 -9.03 -10.52
CA GLU A 118 -15.80 -8.05 -10.66
C GLU A 118 -15.40 -6.68 -10.12
N MET A 119 -14.85 -6.65 -8.90
CA MET A 119 -14.37 -5.42 -8.28
C MET A 119 -13.24 -4.79 -9.09
N TYR A 120 -12.29 -5.58 -9.57
CA TYR A 120 -11.22 -5.11 -10.44
C TYR A 120 -11.78 -4.46 -11.71
N LYS A 121 -12.65 -5.15 -12.41
CA LYS A 121 -13.29 -4.63 -13.63
C LYS A 121 -14.08 -3.36 -13.36
N ASP A 122 -14.78 -3.28 -12.22
CA ASP A 122 -15.53 -2.08 -11.83
C ASP A 122 -14.61 -0.89 -11.59
N ARG A 123 -13.44 -1.10 -10.95
CA ARG A 123 -12.49 -0.02 -10.65
C ARG A 123 -11.76 0.52 -11.88
N TYR A 124 -11.51 -0.33 -12.89
CA TYR A 124 -10.74 0.04 -14.09
C TYR A 124 -11.60 0.23 -15.35
N LYS A 125 -12.93 0.20 -15.25
CA LYS A 125 -13.81 0.34 -16.42
C LYS A 125 -13.93 1.75 -16.99
N ASP A 126 -13.45 2.76 -16.26
CA ASP A 126 -13.53 4.16 -16.66
C ASP A 126 -12.18 4.86 -16.53
N ALA A 127 -11.54 5.11 -17.67
CA ALA A 127 -10.26 5.78 -17.70
C ALA A 127 -10.37 7.32 -17.63
N SER A 128 -11.57 7.90 -17.73
CA SER A 128 -11.78 9.34 -17.60
C SER A 128 -11.49 9.87 -16.20
N ASP A 129 -11.47 8.99 -15.20
CA ASP A 129 -11.15 9.30 -13.80
C ASP A 129 -9.65 9.24 -13.51
N PHE A 130 -8.84 8.78 -14.47
CA PHE A 130 -7.40 8.65 -14.30
C PHE A 130 -6.65 9.84 -14.86
N THR A 131 -5.59 10.26 -14.16
CA THR A 131 -4.58 11.19 -14.65
C THR A 131 -3.29 10.44 -14.95
N PHE A 132 -2.81 10.53 -16.18
CA PHE A 132 -1.60 9.83 -16.63
C PHE A 132 -0.39 10.76 -16.58
N TYR A 133 0.65 10.35 -15.84
CA TYR A 133 1.93 11.05 -15.75
C TYR A 133 3.03 10.20 -16.41
N LEU A 134 3.74 10.75 -17.37
CA LEU A 134 4.89 10.13 -18.00
C LEU A 134 6.14 10.96 -17.68
N VAL A 135 7.11 10.33 -17.05
CA VAL A 135 8.35 10.99 -16.62
C VAL A 135 9.55 10.21 -17.12
N GLY A 136 10.51 10.88 -17.70
CA GLY A 136 11.74 10.25 -18.19
C GLY A 136 12.25 10.90 -19.50
N ASN A 137 13.01 10.11 -20.26
CA ASN A 137 13.46 10.52 -21.59
C ASN A 137 12.30 10.40 -22.58
N VAL A 138 11.53 11.46 -22.74
CA VAL A 138 10.28 11.52 -23.51
C VAL A 138 10.54 12.22 -24.85
N ASP A 139 10.42 11.48 -25.95
CA ASP A 139 10.29 12.05 -27.28
C ASP A 139 8.81 12.15 -27.66
N LEU A 140 8.29 13.37 -27.68
CA LEU A 140 6.88 13.62 -27.95
C LEU A 140 6.43 13.20 -29.35
N ALA A 141 7.31 13.28 -30.36
CA ALA A 141 6.98 12.90 -31.72
C ALA A 141 6.66 11.39 -31.82
N THR A 142 7.46 10.57 -31.17
CA THR A 142 7.30 9.12 -31.15
C THR A 142 6.22 8.67 -30.16
N MET A 143 6.14 9.30 -29.00
CA MET A 143 5.25 8.86 -27.93
C MET A 143 3.79 9.29 -28.09
N LYS A 144 3.54 10.48 -28.61
CA LYS A 144 2.18 11.03 -28.76
C LYS A 144 1.23 10.13 -29.56
N PRO A 145 1.63 9.56 -30.72
CA PRO A 145 0.78 8.62 -31.45
C PRO A 145 0.45 7.35 -30.65
N LEU A 146 1.42 6.82 -29.89
CA LEU A 146 1.23 5.64 -29.06
C LEU A 146 0.31 5.92 -27.86
N ILE A 147 0.47 7.07 -27.22
CA ILE A 147 -0.42 7.53 -26.14
C ILE A 147 -1.85 7.64 -26.67
N ALA A 148 -2.04 8.30 -27.81
CA ALA A 148 -3.36 8.42 -28.44
C ALA A 148 -3.96 7.05 -28.79
N LYS A 149 -3.14 6.13 -29.32
CA LYS A 149 -3.57 4.77 -29.69
C LYS A 149 -4.00 3.94 -28.48
N TYR A 150 -3.23 3.94 -27.39
CA TYR A 150 -3.45 3.04 -26.26
C TYR A 150 -4.23 3.69 -25.11
N LEU A 151 -3.83 4.89 -24.67
CA LEU A 151 -4.54 5.57 -23.58
C LEU A 151 -5.80 6.28 -24.08
N GLY A 152 -5.74 6.89 -25.28
CA GLY A 152 -6.90 7.56 -25.87
C GLY A 152 -8.03 6.62 -26.30
N SER A 153 -7.76 5.30 -26.40
CA SER A 153 -8.76 4.27 -26.72
C SER A 153 -9.26 3.48 -25.49
N LEU A 154 -8.83 3.85 -24.29
CA LEU A 154 -9.33 3.23 -23.06
C LEU A 154 -10.82 3.52 -22.89
N PRO A 155 -11.58 2.59 -22.29
CA PRO A 155 -12.98 2.81 -21.98
C PRO A 155 -13.17 4.07 -21.12
N SER A 156 -14.16 4.88 -21.48
CA SER A 156 -14.51 6.10 -20.75
C SER A 156 -16.05 6.24 -20.70
N ILE A 157 -16.58 6.31 -19.50
CA ILE A 157 -18.02 6.47 -19.24
C ILE A 157 -18.33 7.73 -18.44
N ASN A 158 -17.32 8.55 -18.15
CA ASN A 158 -17.41 9.78 -17.35
C ASN A 158 -18.10 9.56 -15.99
N ARG A 159 -17.79 8.45 -15.32
CA ARG A 159 -18.31 8.15 -13.99
C ARG A 159 -17.71 9.13 -12.99
N LYS A 160 -18.57 9.71 -12.15
CA LYS A 160 -18.11 10.50 -10.99
C LYS A 160 -18.12 9.62 -9.76
N GLU A 161 -16.95 9.45 -9.18
CA GLU A 161 -16.78 8.75 -7.93
C GLU A 161 -16.79 9.73 -6.75
N THR A 162 -17.25 9.25 -5.60
CA THR A 162 -17.27 10.02 -4.36
C THR A 162 -16.66 9.19 -3.25
N PHE A 163 -15.95 9.85 -2.36
CA PHE A 163 -15.41 9.22 -1.16
C PHE A 163 -16.53 8.76 -0.24
N LYS A 164 -16.45 7.51 0.20
CA LYS A 164 -17.33 6.95 1.23
C LYS A 164 -16.57 6.85 2.55
N ASP A 165 -16.96 7.62 3.54
CA ASP A 165 -16.43 7.49 4.88
C ASP A 165 -16.92 6.18 5.51
N ASN A 166 -15.99 5.29 5.84
CA ASN A 166 -16.26 4.04 6.53
C ASN A 166 -16.08 4.14 8.04
N HIS A 167 -15.89 5.35 8.56
CA HIS A 167 -15.69 5.66 9.99
C HIS A 167 -14.52 4.88 10.62
N MET A 168 -13.47 4.65 9.84
CA MET A 168 -12.22 4.06 10.33
C MET A 168 -11.30 5.16 10.85
N ASP A 169 -11.67 5.70 12.01
CA ASP A 169 -10.95 6.80 12.65
C ASP A 169 -10.05 6.30 13.76
N ILE A 170 -8.92 6.99 13.96
CA ILE A 170 -8.06 6.76 15.12
C ILE A 170 -8.81 7.20 16.38
N ARG A 171 -8.84 6.32 17.37
CA ARG A 171 -9.49 6.60 18.66
C ARG A 171 -8.86 7.80 19.35
N LYS A 172 -9.71 8.65 19.92
CA LYS A 172 -9.30 9.84 20.69
C LYS A 172 -9.14 9.52 22.16
N GLY A 173 -8.34 10.34 22.86
CA GLY A 173 -8.12 10.27 24.28
C GLY A 173 -6.86 9.49 24.68
N GLN A 174 -6.60 9.40 25.97
CA GLN A 174 -5.47 8.64 26.53
C GLN A 174 -5.81 7.15 26.57
N ILE A 175 -5.00 6.35 25.90
CA ILE A 175 -5.18 4.90 25.87
C ILE A 175 -3.84 4.25 26.26
N LYS A 176 -3.87 3.37 27.26
CA LYS A 176 -2.74 2.52 27.64
C LYS A 176 -3.11 1.08 27.33
N ASN A 177 -2.28 0.39 26.58
CA ASN A 177 -2.40 -1.03 26.33
C ASN A 177 -1.07 -1.72 26.67
N VAL A 178 -1.12 -2.83 27.37
CA VAL A 178 0.05 -3.65 27.71
C VAL A 178 -0.34 -5.11 27.47
N PHE A 179 0.49 -5.84 26.76
CA PHE A 179 0.32 -7.27 26.56
C PHE A 179 1.68 -7.96 26.56
N ALA A 180 1.68 -9.27 26.76
CA ALA A 180 2.87 -10.10 26.70
C ALA A 180 2.72 -11.18 25.63
N LYS A 181 3.80 -11.45 24.92
CA LYS A 181 3.93 -12.54 23.95
C LYS A 181 5.23 -13.28 24.26
N ALA A 182 5.16 -14.59 24.41
CA ALA A 182 6.35 -15.42 24.65
C ALA A 182 7.31 -15.33 23.46
N GLN A 183 8.60 -15.18 23.74
CA GLN A 183 9.70 -15.17 22.77
C GLN A 183 10.98 -15.68 23.44
N GLU A 184 11.96 -16.09 22.63
CA GLU A 184 13.21 -16.70 23.16
C GLU A 184 14.04 -15.71 23.98
N THR A 185 14.18 -14.49 23.50
CA THR A 185 14.90 -13.44 24.22
C THR A 185 13.91 -12.45 24.80
N PRO A 186 13.90 -12.26 26.14
CA PRO A 186 13.05 -11.25 26.75
C PRO A 186 13.33 -9.85 26.20
N MET A 187 12.31 -9.20 25.69
CA MET A 187 12.39 -7.85 25.12
C MET A 187 11.09 -7.10 25.36
N ALA A 188 11.18 -5.83 25.70
CA ALA A 188 10.04 -4.94 25.80
C ALA A 188 10.08 -3.95 24.62
N THR A 189 8.99 -3.87 23.86
CA THR A 189 8.80 -2.84 22.83
C THR A 189 7.79 -1.83 23.34
N ILE A 190 8.17 -0.56 23.32
CA ILE A 190 7.33 0.55 23.78
C ILE A 190 7.04 1.47 22.59
N MET A 191 5.78 1.83 22.43
CA MET A 191 5.35 2.82 21.44
C MET A 191 4.51 3.90 22.10
N PHE A 192 4.89 5.15 21.90
CA PHE A 192 4.01 6.29 22.08
C PHE A 192 3.43 6.67 20.72
N PHE A 193 2.13 6.88 20.70
CA PHE A 193 1.40 7.22 19.50
C PHE A 193 0.53 8.47 19.76
N TYR A 194 0.75 9.49 18.95
CA TYR A 194 0.00 10.74 19.00
C TYR A 194 -0.69 10.95 17.66
N SER A 195 -1.95 11.37 17.69
CA SER A 195 -2.68 11.76 16.48
C SER A 195 -3.54 13.00 16.74
N GLY A 196 -3.78 13.76 15.70
CA GLY A 196 -4.62 14.95 15.77
C GLY A 196 -4.83 15.61 14.42
N SER A 197 -5.84 16.46 14.34
CA SER A 197 -6.08 17.25 13.13
C SER A 197 -4.96 18.29 12.97
N CYS A 198 -4.37 18.33 11.79
CA CYS A 198 -3.35 19.32 11.42
C CYS A 198 -3.47 19.62 9.94
N LYS A 199 -3.46 20.91 9.58
CA LYS A 199 -3.54 21.33 8.18
C LYS A 199 -2.38 20.79 7.37
N TYR A 200 -2.71 20.18 6.23
CA TYR A 200 -1.72 19.69 5.27
C TYR A 200 -1.18 20.84 4.43
N ASP A 201 -0.01 21.33 4.77
CA ASP A 201 0.74 22.30 3.97
C ASP A 201 2.24 22.08 4.11
N LEU A 202 3.03 22.75 3.26
CA LEU A 202 4.49 22.59 3.24
C LEU A 202 5.12 23.00 4.58
N ARG A 203 4.64 24.08 5.21
CA ARG A 203 5.18 24.56 6.48
C ARG A 203 5.03 23.50 7.57
N ASN A 204 3.83 22.95 7.73
CA ASN A 204 3.55 21.94 8.75
C ASN A 204 4.33 20.64 8.49
N ASN A 205 4.47 20.22 7.22
CA ASN A 205 5.32 19.08 6.88
C ASN A 205 6.80 19.31 7.27
N VAL A 206 7.34 20.49 6.97
CA VAL A 206 8.71 20.84 7.33
C VAL A 206 8.88 20.90 8.85
N LEU A 207 7.95 21.56 9.56
CA LEU A 207 7.97 21.62 11.02
C LEU A 207 7.92 20.24 11.67
N LEU A 208 7.08 19.34 11.15
CA LEU A 208 6.99 17.97 11.63
C LEU A 208 8.33 17.23 11.43
N SER A 209 8.96 17.38 10.27
CA SER A 209 10.28 16.80 10.01
C SER A 209 11.37 17.31 10.97
N PHE A 210 11.35 18.59 11.35
CA PHE A 210 12.25 19.13 12.39
C PHE A 210 11.91 18.58 13.77
N LEU A 211 10.62 18.46 14.09
CA LEU A 211 10.18 17.88 15.35
C LEU A 211 10.65 16.43 15.49
N ASP A 212 10.52 15.60 14.43
CA ASP A 212 10.99 14.24 14.43
C ASP A 212 12.47 14.14 14.75
N GLN A 213 13.29 14.95 14.07
CA GLN A 213 14.75 14.98 14.31
C GLN A 213 15.09 15.45 15.72
N ALA A 214 14.42 16.47 16.21
CA ALA A 214 14.64 16.98 17.57
C ALA A 214 14.27 15.93 18.63
N LEU A 215 13.13 15.26 18.46
CA LEU A 215 12.70 14.21 19.37
C LEU A 215 13.61 12.98 19.32
N ASP A 216 14.08 12.60 18.13
CA ASP A 216 15.01 11.49 17.95
C ASP A 216 16.32 11.75 18.73
N LEU A 217 16.86 12.96 18.65
CA LEU A 217 18.05 13.37 19.41
C LEU A 217 17.81 13.35 20.92
N VAL A 218 16.68 13.94 21.38
CA VAL A 218 16.36 14.02 22.81
C VAL A 218 16.11 12.63 23.40
N TYR A 219 15.30 11.82 22.76
CA TYR A 219 14.97 10.47 23.27
C TYR A 219 16.18 9.53 23.21
N THR A 220 17.03 9.68 22.18
CA THR A 220 18.28 8.91 22.11
C THR A 220 19.21 9.28 23.26
N ALA A 221 19.39 10.56 23.53
CA ALA A 221 20.22 11.02 24.66
C ALA A 221 19.68 10.57 26.02
N GLU A 222 18.37 10.68 26.24
CA GLU A 222 17.76 10.33 27.54
C GLU A 222 17.69 8.80 27.76
N ILE A 223 17.20 8.04 26.79
CA ILE A 223 16.89 6.61 27.00
C ILE A 223 18.10 5.72 26.70
N ARG A 224 18.85 6.02 25.60
CA ARG A 224 20.01 5.22 25.22
C ARG A 224 21.23 5.58 26.03
N GLU A 225 21.59 6.87 26.10
CA GLU A 225 22.89 7.28 26.65
C GLU A 225 22.86 7.38 28.17
N LYS A 226 21.78 7.91 28.77
CA LYS A 226 21.69 8.06 30.23
C LYS A 226 21.19 6.78 30.91
N GLU A 227 20.11 6.16 30.37
CA GLU A 227 19.48 5.01 31.03
C GLU A 227 20.04 3.68 30.52
N GLY A 228 20.67 3.63 29.37
CA GLY A 228 21.18 2.39 28.77
C GLY A 228 20.08 1.39 28.41
N GLY A 229 18.83 1.85 28.33
CA GLY A 229 17.64 1.01 28.21
C GLY A 229 17.34 0.50 26.79
N THR A 230 18.02 1.03 25.78
CA THR A 230 17.77 0.67 24.37
C THR A 230 18.99 0.89 23.52
N TYR A 231 19.05 0.23 22.35
CA TYR A 231 20.06 0.53 21.31
C TYR A 231 19.74 1.80 20.51
N GLY A 232 18.49 2.21 20.45
CA GLY A 232 18.07 3.40 19.75
C GLY A 232 16.57 3.68 19.92
N VAL A 233 16.20 4.91 19.64
CA VAL A 233 14.82 5.38 19.60
C VAL A 233 14.52 5.77 18.17
N SER A 234 13.31 5.54 17.70
CA SER A 234 12.84 6.00 16.39
C SER A 234 11.64 6.91 16.58
N CYS A 235 11.76 8.15 16.14
CA CYS A 235 10.67 9.11 16.08
C CYS A 235 10.23 9.25 14.62
N ASN A 236 8.93 9.16 14.35
CA ASN A 236 8.40 9.16 12.99
C ASN A 236 7.06 9.89 12.93
N GLY A 237 7.05 11.07 12.33
CA GLY A 237 5.87 11.87 12.09
C GLY A 237 5.40 11.79 10.65
N SER A 238 4.12 11.79 10.46
CA SER A 238 3.50 11.89 9.14
C SER A 238 2.29 12.82 9.18
N LEU A 239 2.11 13.57 8.10
CA LEU A 239 0.96 14.42 7.89
C LEU A 239 0.21 13.96 6.65
N GLY A 240 -0.95 13.36 6.85
CA GLY A 240 -1.83 12.90 5.78
C GLY A 240 -2.74 14.05 5.29
N LYS A 241 -3.01 14.07 3.97
CA LYS A 241 -3.99 14.98 3.36
C LYS A 241 -5.35 14.29 3.18
N TYR A 242 -5.32 13.03 2.81
CA TYR A 242 -6.52 12.26 2.49
C TYR A 242 -6.57 10.97 3.32
N PRO A 243 -7.77 10.50 3.67
CA PRO A 243 -9.09 11.12 3.47
C PRO A 243 -9.36 12.32 4.36
N LYS A 244 -8.57 12.52 5.42
CA LYS A 244 -8.65 13.63 6.39
C LYS A 244 -7.26 14.22 6.63
N GLU A 245 -7.20 15.53 6.87
CA GLU A 245 -5.95 16.17 7.26
C GLU A 245 -5.61 15.79 8.71
N GLU A 246 -4.70 14.85 8.86
CA GLU A 246 -4.34 14.23 10.13
C GLU A 246 -2.84 14.10 10.31
N LEU A 247 -2.36 14.52 11.47
CA LEU A 247 -0.99 14.31 11.93
C LEU A 247 -0.94 13.03 12.75
N VAL A 248 0.08 12.22 12.51
CA VAL A 248 0.47 11.08 13.32
C VAL A 248 1.93 11.22 13.69
N LEU A 249 2.26 11.01 14.97
CA LEU A 249 3.63 10.95 15.47
C LEU A 249 3.80 9.66 16.30
N GLN A 250 4.82 8.90 15.98
CA GLN A 250 5.16 7.66 16.66
C GLN A 250 6.56 7.75 17.24
N ILE A 251 6.72 7.29 18.48
CA ILE A 251 8.03 7.15 19.13
C ILE A 251 8.14 5.71 19.58
N VAL A 252 9.13 4.99 19.07
CA VAL A 252 9.31 3.54 19.30
C VAL A 252 10.71 3.26 19.80
N PHE A 253 10.83 2.41 20.81
CA PHE A 253 12.10 1.86 21.30
C PHE A 253 11.90 0.46 21.92
N GLN A 254 13.02 -0.28 21.98
CA GLN A 254 13.07 -1.66 22.46
C GLN A 254 14.19 -1.86 23.48
#